data_416acae458baf00acb0c230e7ddcea81
#
_entry.id   416acae458baf00acb0c230e7ddcea81
#
_cell.length_a   1.000
_cell.length_b   1.000
_cell.length_c   1.000
_cell.angle_alpha   90.00
_cell.angle_beta   90.00
_cell.angle_gamma   90.00
#
_symmetry.space_group_name_H-M   'P 1'
#
loop_
_entity.id
_entity.type
_entity.pdbx_description
1 polymer ?
#
loop_
_entity_poly.entity_id
_entity_poly.type
_entity_poly.pdbx_seq_one_letter_code
_entity_poly.pdbx_strand_id
1 'polypeptide(L)'
;MAAARGKEQGQGRVVGSRYTMGDEIGRGASGVVHKALNFQTGGTVAIKEVALRGVGKDQLQLLQREIDLLKLLQNPYIVEYRESFNTRDMLYIVMEFVENGSLSNILRKFGKLPEALVAMYTLQVLEGLSYLHEQGVIHRDIKGANILISTDGQVKLADFGVATKVDGGASEDSSANSVVGTPYWMAPEIIQMSGFTTASDVWSVACTIIELVTGAPPYFELPPMSALFRIVHEPHPPMPPDISEALRD
;
A
#
# COMPACT_ATOMS: atom_id res chain seq x y z
N MET A 1 -49.25 -2.77 -10.71
CA MET A 1 -48.37 -1.71 -11.27
C MET A 1 -47.28 -1.43 -10.26
N ALA A 2 -46.11 -2.07 -10.43
CA ALA A 2 -44.94 -1.85 -9.60
C ALA A 2 -43.99 -0.92 -10.34
N ALA A 3 -43.80 0.28 -9.81
CA ALA A 3 -42.92 1.29 -10.38
C ALA A 3 -41.46 0.84 -10.22
N ALA A 4 -40.81 0.64 -11.36
CA ALA A 4 -39.37 0.45 -11.44
C ALA A 4 -38.65 1.72 -10.94
N ARG A 5 -37.99 1.65 -9.78
CA ARG A 5 -37.04 2.68 -9.34
C ARG A 5 -35.82 2.61 -10.26
N GLY A 6 -35.77 3.51 -11.25
CA GLY A 6 -34.59 3.75 -12.04
C GLY A 6 -33.41 4.14 -11.10
N LYS A 7 -32.32 3.42 -11.23
CA LYS A 7 -31.04 3.88 -10.66
C LYS A 7 -30.68 5.16 -11.41
N GLU A 8 -30.77 6.31 -10.75
CA GLU A 8 -30.10 7.53 -11.22
C GLU A 8 -28.62 7.21 -11.37
N GLN A 9 -28.15 7.18 -12.61
CA GLN A 9 -26.73 7.23 -12.92
C GLN A 9 -26.24 8.60 -12.47
N GLY A 10 -25.65 8.67 -11.28
CA GLY A 10 -25.09 9.88 -10.74
C GLY A 10 -24.01 10.40 -11.68
N GLN A 11 -24.16 11.64 -12.16
CA GLN A 11 -23.09 12.37 -12.80
C GLN A 11 -21.90 12.37 -11.82
N GLY A 12 -20.76 11.79 -12.24
CA GLY A 12 -19.57 11.70 -11.41
C GLY A 12 -19.14 13.09 -10.92
N ARG A 13 -18.79 13.22 -9.66
CA ARG A 13 -18.32 14.47 -9.06
C ARG A 13 -17.06 14.96 -9.76
N VAL A 14 -17.06 16.21 -10.30
CA VAL A 14 -15.88 16.81 -10.92
C VAL A 14 -14.99 17.43 -9.85
N VAL A 15 -13.68 17.14 -9.89
CA VAL A 15 -12.67 17.71 -9.00
C VAL A 15 -11.50 18.28 -9.82
N GLY A 16 -10.87 19.36 -9.30
CA GLY A 16 -9.75 20.02 -9.96
C GLY A 16 -10.05 20.48 -11.39
N SER A 17 -11.31 20.73 -11.74
CA SER A 17 -11.82 21.17 -13.07
C SER A 17 -11.51 20.23 -14.25
N ARG A 18 -10.86 19.07 -14.03
CA ARG A 18 -10.45 18.16 -15.12
C ARG A 18 -10.63 16.66 -14.81
N TYR A 19 -11.05 16.28 -13.61
CA TYR A 19 -11.27 14.90 -13.24
C TYR A 19 -12.72 14.64 -12.87
N THR A 20 -13.30 13.60 -13.43
CA THR A 20 -14.58 13.05 -12.93
C THR A 20 -14.31 11.83 -12.09
N MET A 21 -14.69 11.91 -10.82
CA MET A 21 -14.62 10.80 -9.88
C MET A 21 -15.59 9.70 -10.26
N GLY A 22 -15.08 8.48 -10.30
CA GLY A 22 -15.86 7.25 -10.49
C GLY A 22 -15.91 6.43 -9.21
N ASP A 23 -15.87 5.10 -9.37
CA ASP A 23 -16.02 4.15 -8.27
C ASP A 23 -14.88 4.26 -7.25
N GLU A 24 -15.20 4.01 -5.97
CA GLU A 24 -14.22 3.77 -4.93
C GLU A 24 -13.49 2.44 -5.23
N ILE A 25 -12.17 2.48 -5.28
CA ILE A 25 -11.30 1.33 -5.55
C ILE A 25 -10.45 0.92 -4.35
N GLY A 26 -10.38 1.76 -3.31
CA GLY A 26 -9.68 1.47 -2.08
C GLY A 26 -10.03 2.44 -0.96
N ARG A 27 -9.92 1.96 0.29
CA ARG A 27 -10.12 2.76 1.50
C ARG A 27 -9.11 2.35 2.54
N GLY A 28 -8.37 3.31 3.07
CA GLY A 28 -7.38 3.13 4.13
C GLY A 28 -7.51 4.18 5.23
N ALA A 29 -6.66 4.10 6.24
CA ALA A 29 -6.61 5.08 7.32
C ALA A 29 -6.29 6.50 6.82
N SER A 30 -5.50 6.60 5.75
CA SER A 30 -5.03 7.87 5.16
C SER A 30 -6.01 8.46 4.13
N GLY A 31 -7.14 7.83 3.82
CA GLY A 31 -8.12 8.36 2.87
C GLY A 31 -8.83 7.31 2.01
N VAL A 32 -9.53 7.79 1.00
CA VAL A 32 -10.28 6.97 0.05
C VAL A 32 -9.70 7.14 -1.34
N VAL A 33 -9.51 6.05 -2.06
CA VAL A 33 -9.00 6.05 -3.44
C VAL A 33 -10.13 5.78 -4.41
N HIS A 34 -10.27 6.63 -5.41
CA HIS A 34 -11.26 6.52 -6.47
C HIS A 34 -10.59 6.34 -7.83
N LYS A 35 -11.22 5.55 -8.69
CA LYS A 35 -10.95 5.62 -10.13
C LYS A 35 -11.54 6.92 -10.67
N ALA A 36 -10.81 7.63 -11.53
CA ALA A 36 -11.29 8.87 -12.11
C ALA A 36 -10.91 8.99 -13.59
N LEU A 37 -11.71 9.73 -14.36
CA LEU A 37 -11.45 10.05 -15.76
C LEU A 37 -10.86 11.46 -15.86
N ASN A 38 -9.72 11.60 -16.53
CA ASN A 38 -9.16 12.89 -16.90
C ASN A 38 -9.77 13.36 -18.22
N PHE A 39 -10.55 14.43 -18.19
CA PHE A 39 -11.20 14.99 -19.39
C PHE A 39 -10.27 15.60 -20.43
N GLN A 40 -9.06 16.00 -20.03
CA GLN A 40 -8.12 16.61 -20.96
C GLN A 40 -7.40 15.56 -21.81
N THR A 41 -7.13 14.39 -21.21
CA THR A 41 -6.35 13.34 -21.87
C THR A 41 -7.22 12.13 -22.30
N GLY A 42 -8.42 12.02 -21.77
CA GLY A 42 -9.26 10.82 -21.90
C GLY A 42 -8.75 9.62 -21.08
N GLY A 43 -7.64 9.76 -20.37
CA GLY A 43 -7.02 8.68 -19.61
C GLY A 43 -7.67 8.48 -18.24
N THR A 44 -7.52 7.26 -17.71
CA THR A 44 -7.94 6.90 -16.36
C THR A 44 -6.81 7.13 -15.37
N VAL A 45 -7.15 7.61 -14.16
CA VAL A 45 -6.23 7.85 -13.05
C VAL A 45 -6.82 7.31 -11.75
N ALA A 46 -5.98 7.09 -10.74
CA ALA A 46 -6.39 6.88 -9.36
C ALA A 46 -6.25 8.20 -8.59
N ILE A 47 -7.27 8.58 -7.82
CA ILE A 47 -7.25 9.79 -7.01
C ILE A 47 -7.50 9.41 -5.55
N LYS A 48 -6.49 9.66 -4.70
CA LYS A 48 -6.60 9.53 -3.25
C LYS A 48 -7.13 10.83 -2.66
N GLU A 49 -8.25 10.74 -1.93
CA GLU A 49 -8.87 11.86 -1.21
C GLU A 49 -8.48 11.79 0.26
N VAL A 50 -7.91 12.86 0.76
CA VAL A 50 -7.52 13.02 2.16
C VAL A 50 -8.25 14.20 2.77
N ALA A 51 -8.98 13.99 3.87
CA ALA A 51 -9.69 15.07 4.54
C ALA A 51 -8.71 15.99 5.29
N LEU A 52 -8.84 17.32 5.08
CA LEU A 52 -8.01 18.32 5.75
C LEU A 52 -8.72 18.97 6.95
N ARG A 53 -10.03 18.69 7.15
CA ARG A 53 -10.80 19.26 8.27
C ARG A 53 -10.28 18.69 9.59
N GLY A 54 -9.93 19.59 10.54
CA GLY A 54 -9.42 19.20 11.85
C GLY A 54 -7.97 18.74 11.88
N VAL A 55 -7.27 18.78 10.75
CA VAL A 55 -5.84 18.44 10.64
C VAL A 55 -5.01 19.59 11.20
N GLY A 56 -4.16 19.31 12.19
CA GLY A 56 -3.24 20.28 12.79
C GLY A 56 -2.12 20.71 11.82
N LYS A 57 -1.44 21.81 12.11
CA LYS A 57 -0.34 22.32 11.26
C LYS A 57 0.78 21.29 11.06
N ASP A 58 1.13 20.56 12.11
CA ASP A 58 2.19 19.54 12.08
C ASP A 58 1.81 18.36 11.15
N GLN A 59 0.56 17.92 11.21
CA GLN A 59 0.04 16.89 10.32
C GLN A 59 -0.02 17.36 8.85
N LEU A 60 -0.33 18.64 8.59
CA LEU A 60 -0.28 19.20 7.24
C LEU A 60 1.15 19.24 6.69
N GLN A 61 2.14 19.53 7.54
CA GLN A 61 3.55 19.47 7.14
C GLN A 61 4.01 18.05 6.82
N LEU A 62 3.58 17.06 7.61
CA LEU A 62 3.87 15.65 7.33
C LEU A 62 3.26 15.22 6.00
N LEU A 63 2.00 15.59 5.74
CA LEU A 63 1.32 15.32 4.46
C LEU A 63 2.05 15.95 3.28
N GLN A 64 2.54 17.19 3.45
CA GLN A 64 3.30 17.87 2.40
C GLN A 64 4.63 17.18 2.11
N ARG A 65 5.35 16.75 3.16
CA ARG A 65 6.59 15.94 3.01
C ARG A 65 6.35 14.63 2.27
N GLU A 66 5.24 13.93 2.58
CA GLU A 66 4.84 12.71 1.88
C GLU A 66 4.62 12.97 0.38
N ILE A 67 3.90 14.04 0.04
CA ILE A 67 3.68 14.44 -1.36
C ILE A 67 5.01 14.76 -2.05
N ASP A 68 5.88 15.52 -1.39
CA ASP A 68 7.17 15.91 -1.97
C ASP A 68 8.09 14.70 -2.17
N LEU A 69 7.98 13.69 -1.32
CA LEU A 69 8.64 12.40 -1.50
C LEU A 69 8.09 11.67 -2.73
N LEU A 70 6.76 11.54 -2.85
CA LEU A 70 6.10 10.87 -3.98
C LEU A 70 6.50 11.48 -5.33
N LYS A 71 6.69 12.81 -5.40
CA LYS A 71 7.14 13.51 -6.62
C LYS A 71 8.54 13.11 -7.09
N LEU A 72 9.39 12.67 -6.17
CA LEU A 72 10.79 12.30 -6.46
C LEU A 72 10.92 10.84 -6.90
N LEU A 73 9.93 10.00 -6.60
CA LEU A 73 10.00 8.58 -6.88
C LEU A 73 9.58 8.29 -8.33
N GLN A 74 10.54 7.80 -9.13
CA GLN A 74 10.32 7.38 -10.51
C GLN A 74 10.96 6.01 -10.73
N ASN A 75 10.15 4.96 -10.74
CA ASN A 75 10.58 3.59 -10.94
C ASN A 75 9.43 2.76 -11.54
N PRO A 76 9.68 1.82 -12.47
CA PRO A 76 8.64 1.02 -13.10
C PRO A 76 7.82 0.18 -12.11
N TYR A 77 8.38 -0.16 -10.94
CA TYR A 77 7.74 -0.97 -9.91
C TYR A 77 7.12 -0.14 -8.77
N ILE A 78 7.02 1.17 -8.94
CA ILE A 78 6.39 2.08 -7.99
C ILE A 78 5.22 2.78 -8.68
N VAL A 79 4.07 2.92 -7.99
CA VAL A 79 2.93 3.69 -8.50
C VAL A 79 3.35 5.13 -8.76
N GLU A 80 3.20 5.57 -10.02
CA GLU A 80 3.60 6.91 -10.47
C GLU A 80 2.69 7.99 -9.86
N TYR A 81 3.30 8.96 -9.17
CA TYR A 81 2.64 10.21 -8.81
C TYR A 81 2.52 11.11 -10.04
N ARG A 82 1.36 11.71 -10.26
CA ARG A 82 1.15 12.65 -11.37
C ARG A 82 1.05 14.09 -10.92
N GLU A 83 0.15 14.35 -9.99
CA GLU A 83 -0.01 15.69 -9.42
C GLU A 83 -0.80 15.66 -8.11
N SER A 84 -0.85 16.77 -7.41
CA SER A 84 -1.76 16.99 -6.28
C SER A 84 -2.33 18.39 -6.30
N PHE A 85 -3.53 18.51 -5.79
CA PHE A 85 -4.19 19.79 -5.59
C PHE A 85 -5.10 19.72 -4.36
N ASN A 86 -5.38 20.86 -3.77
CA ASN A 86 -6.22 20.93 -2.59
C ASN A 86 -7.42 21.85 -2.80
N THR A 87 -8.48 21.57 -2.09
CA THR A 87 -9.59 22.50 -1.81
C THR A 87 -9.46 22.95 -0.36
N ARG A 88 -10.43 23.74 0.13
CA ARG A 88 -10.45 24.15 1.53
C ARG A 88 -10.46 22.96 2.51
N ASP A 89 -11.13 21.85 2.14
CA ASP A 89 -11.46 20.76 3.04
C ASP A 89 -10.81 19.42 2.67
N MET A 90 -10.26 19.31 1.48
CA MET A 90 -9.76 18.05 0.91
C MET A 90 -8.44 18.26 0.15
N LEU A 91 -7.53 17.30 0.29
CA LEU A 91 -6.37 17.13 -0.57
C LEU A 91 -6.64 15.96 -1.52
N TYR A 92 -6.27 16.14 -2.77
CA TYR A 92 -6.38 15.16 -3.85
C TYR A 92 -4.97 14.82 -4.34
N ILE A 93 -4.61 13.54 -4.31
CA ILE A 93 -3.36 13.03 -4.86
C ILE A 93 -3.71 12.18 -6.07
N VAL A 94 -3.25 12.60 -7.25
CA VAL A 94 -3.49 11.93 -8.52
C VAL A 94 -2.32 11.04 -8.85
N MET A 95 -2.60 9.78 -9.12
CA MET A 95 -1.62 8.74 -9.41
C MET A 95 -2.03 7.98 -10.68
N GLU A 96 -1.11 7.19 -11.24
CA GLU A 96 -1.47 6.24 -12.27
C GLU A 96 -2.55 5.26 -11.76
N PHE A 97 -3.42 4.84 -12.66
CA PHE A 97 -4.41 3.80 -12.37
C PHE A 97 -3.84 2.45 -12.82
N VAL A 98 -3.81 1.47 -11.89
CA VAL A 98 -3.33 0.11 -12.15
C VAL A 98 -4.52 -0.83 -12.22
N GLU A 99 -4.72 -1.47 -13.36
CA GLU A 99 -6.02 -2.00 -13.80
C GLU A 99 -6.44 -3.30 -13.09
N ASN A 100 -5.49 -4.22 -12.83
CA ASN A 100 -5.82 -5.53 -12.23
C ASN A 100 -5.98 -5.49 -10.70
N GLY A 101 -5.81 -4.31 -10.10
CA GLY A 101 -5.91 -4.13 -8.65
C GLY A 101 -4.77 -4.79 -7.87
N SER A 102 -4.99 -5.12 -6.60
CA SER A 102 -3.96 -5.63 -5.71
C SER A 102 -3.82 -7.15 -5.75
N LEU A 103 -2.65 -7.67 -5.31
CA LEU A 103 -2.42 -9.10 -5.11
C LEU A 103 -3.43 -9.73 -4.14
N SER A 104 -3.84 -9.02 -3.09
CA SER A 104 -4.91 -9.50 -2.20
C SER A 104 -6.26 -9.64 -2.94
N ASN A 105 -6.55 -8.79 -3.94
CA ASN A 105 -7.74 -8.94 -4.77
C ASN A 105 -7.64 -10.18 -5.67
N ILE A 106 -6.45 -10.44 -6.22
CA ILE A 106 -6.15 -11.63 -7.02
C ILE A 106 -6.31 -12.90 -6.17
N LEU A 107 -5.72 -12.93 -4.97
CA LEU A 107 -5.88 -14.04 -4.03
C LEU A 107 -7.34 -14.32 -3.70
N ARG A 108 -8.13 -13.28 -3.43
CA ARG A 108 -9.56 -13.44 -3.11
C ARG A 108 -10.34 -14.01 -4.28
N LYS A 109 -9.95 -13.70 -5.52
CA LYS A 109 -10.65 -14.11 -6.74
C LYS A 109 -10.22 -15.49 -7.23
N PHE A 110 -8.91 -15.80 -7.14
CA PHE A 110 -8.32 -16.98 -7.77
C PHE A 110 -7.74 -17.99 -6.78
N GLY A 111 -7.65 -17.65 -5.48
CA GLY A 111 -7.02 -18.47 -4.45
C GLY A 111 -5.50 -18.34 -4.45
N LYS A 112 -4.84 -19.34 -3.89
CA LYS A 112 -3.37 -19.41 -3.75
C LYS A 112 -2.67 -19.30 -5.09
N LEU A 113 -1.52 -18.63 -5.11
CA LEU A 113 -0.72 -18.47 -6.32
C LEU A 113 0.36 -19.57 -6.41
N PRO A 114 0.68 -20.06 -7.63
CA PRO A 114 1.80 -20.97 -7.85
C PRO A 114 3.14 -20.30 -7.49
N GLU A 115 4.09 -21.05 -6.93
CA GLU A 115 5.41 -20.54 -6.52
C GLU A 115 6.15 -19.79 -7.63
N ALA A 116 6.12 -20.31 -8.87
CA ALA A 116 6.76 -19.65 -10.01
C ALA A 116 6.23 -18.23 -10.26
N LEU A 117 4.92 -18.01 -10.06
CA LEU A 117 4.30 -16.70 -10.17
C LEU A 117 4.67 -15.82 -8.98
N VAL A 118 4.68 -16.40 -7.77
CA VAL A 118 5.10 -15.68 -6.55
C VAL A 118 6.55 -15.24 -6.67
N ALA A 119 7.46 -16.10 -7.14
CA ALA A 119 8.87 -15.77 -7.37
C ALA A 119 9.04 -14.59 -8.34
N MET A 120 8.28 -14.60 -9.46
CA MET A 120 8.30 -13.52 -10.44
C MET A 120 7.80 -12.19 -9.85
N TYR A 121 6.73 -12.21 -9.06
CA TYR A 121 6.23 -11.00 -8.40
C TYR A 121 7.18 -10.53 -7.29
N THR A 122 7.73 -11.46 -6.50
CA THR A 122 8.70 -11.15 -5.44
C THR A 122 9.94 -10.45 -6.00
N LEU A 123 10.48 -10.91 -7.12
CA LEU A 123 11.62 -10.25 -7.78
C LEU A 123 11.30 -8.78 -8.07
N GLN A 124 10.15 -8.49 -8.67
CA GLN A 124 9.75 -7.12 -9.00
C GLN A 124 9.47 -6.26 -7.75
N VAL A 125 8.89 -6.86 -6.69
CA VAL A 125 8.73 -6.20 -5.39
C VAL A 125 10.08 -5.81 -4.81
N LEU A 126 11.06 -6.72 -4.84
CA LEU A 126 12.42 -6.46 -4.33
C LEU A 126 13.15 -5.39 -5.14
N GLU A 127 12.99 -5.36 -6.47
CA GLU A 127 13.52 -4.31 -7.34
C GLU A 127 12.95 -2.92 -6.98
N GLY A 128 11.62 -2.84 -6.81
CA GLY A 128 10.96 -1.61 -6.37
C GLY A 128 11.37 -1.19 -4.97
N LEU A 129 11.53 -2.14 -4.06
CA LEU A 129 11.93 -1.91 -2.68
C LEU A 129 13.41 -1.49 -2.56
N SER A 130 14.30 -2.11 -3.34
CA SER A 130 15.72 -1.69 -3.44
C SER A 130 15.81 -0.23 -3.86
N TYR A 131 15.07 0.16 -4.90
CA TYR A 131 15.02 1.55 -5.34
C TYR A 131 14.56 2.48 -4.20
N LEU A 132 13.47 2.15 -3.47
CA LEU A 132 13.01 2.96 -2.35
C LEU A 132 14.09 3.11 -1.28
N HIS A 133 14.74 2.02 -0.89
CA HIS A 133 15.78 2.01 0.12
C HIS A 133 17.02 2.83 -0.30
N GLU A 134 17.40 2.80 -1.58
CA GLU A 134 18.46 3.65 -2.15
C GLU A 134 18.10 5.14 -2.10
N GLN A 135 16.80 5.49 -2.21
CA GLN A 135 16.32 6.86 -2.01
C GLN A 135 16.16 7.24 -0.53
N GLY A 136 16.54 6.34 0.40
CA GLY A 136 16.39 6.53 1.84
C GLY A 136 14.94 6.45 2.30
N VAL A 137 14.08 5.73 1.59
CA VAL A 137 12.65 5.58 1.90
C VAL A 137 12.37 4.18 2.40
N ILE A 138 11.72 4.07 3.56
CA ILE A 138 11.17 2.81 4.09
C ILE A 138 9.67 2.82 3.81
N HIS A 139 9.13 1.74 3.23
CA HIS A 139 7.72 1.64 2.83
C HIS A 139 6.77 1.47 4.02
N ARG A 140 7.13 0.62 5.00
CA ARG A 140 6.44 0.34 6.28
C ARG A 140 5.11 -0.40 6.21
N ASP A 141 4.51 -0.62 5.04
CA ASP A 141 3.22 -1.32 4.89
C ASP A 141 3.21 -2.24 3.66
N ILE A 142 4.28 -3.05 3.48
CA ILE A 142 4.34 -4.07 2.43
C ILE A 142 3.38 -5.20 2.79
N LYS A 143 2.45 -5.49 1.88
CA LYS A 143 1.45 -6.59 1.96
C LYS A 143 0.75 -6.73 0.61
N GLY A 144 0.12 -7.86 0.36
CA GLY A 144 -0.59 -8.10 -0.90
C GLY A 144 -1.62 -7.05 -1.28
N ALA A 145 -2.21 -6.33 -0.29
CA ALA A 145 -3.16 -5.25 -0.55
C ALA A 145 -2.51 -3.99 -1.17
N ASN A 146 -1.23 -3.76 -0.92
CA ASN A 146 -0.46 -2.60 -1.38
C ASN A 146 0.47 -2.90 -2.56
N ILE A 147 0.37 -4.09 -3.13
CA ILE A 147 1.09 -4.52 -4.34
C ILE A 147 0.07 -4.65 -5.46
N LEU A 148 0.11 -3.74 -6.42
CA LEU A 148 -0.80 -3.70 -7.55
C LEU A 148 -0.20 -4.41 -8.76
N ILE A 149 -1.06 -4.89 -9.66
CA ILE A 149 -0.66 -5.58 -10.90
C ILE A 149 -1.29 -4.88 -12.10
N SER A 150 -0.45 -4.50 -13.05
CA SER A 150 -0.89 -3.94 -14.32
C SER A 150 -1.43 -5.02 -15.29
N THR A 151 -1.99 -4.63 -16.42
CA THR A 151 -2.54 -5.55 -17.41
C THR A 151 -1.50 -6.46 -18.05
N ASP A 152 -0.25 -6.04 -18.12
CA ASP A 152 0.90 -6.79 -18.63
C ASP A 152 1.61 -7.63 -17.55
N GLY A 153 1.06 -7.68 -16.33
CA GLY A 153 1.58 -8.47 -15.21
C GLY A 153 2.73 -7.81 -14.44
N GLN A 154 2.97 -6.51 -14.65
CA GLN A 154 3.99 -5.77 -13.92
C GLN A 154 3.49 -5.42 -12.50
N VAL A 155 4.38 -5.61 -11.51
CA VAL A 155 4.14 -5.20 -10.11
C VAL A 155 4.31 -3.69 -9.96
N LYS A 156 3.46 -3.08 -9.10
CA LYS A 156 3.60 -1.70 -8.67
C LYS A 156 3.33 -1.56 -7.17
N LEU A 157 4.33 -1.11 -6.42
CA LEU A 157 4.18 -0.79 -4.99
C LEU A 157 3.35 0.48 -4.83
N ALA A 158 2.37 0.42 -3.95
CA ALA A 158 1.38 1.49 -3.71
C ALA A 158 1.22 1.76 -2.21
N ASP A 159 0.53 2.84 -1.90
CA ASP A 159 0.15 3.28 -0.55
C ASP A 159 1.33 3.62 0.37
N PHE A 160 1.97 4.75 0.03
CA PHE A 160 3.07 5.34 0.81
C PHE A 160 2.59 6.15 2.03
N GLY A 161 1.34 5.97 2.48
CA GLY A 161 0.71 6.76 3.55
C GLY A 161 1.39 6.68 4.91
N VAL A 162 2.36 5.78 5.06
CA VAL A 162 3.19 5.61 6.26
C VAL A 162 4.69 5.61 5.94
N ALA A 163 5.07 5.78 4.66
CA ALA A 163 6.47 5.85 4.26
C ALA A 163 7.16 7.09 4.86
N THR A 164 8.40 6.94 5.32
CA THR A 164 9.20 8.02 5.90
C THR A 164 10.59 7.98 5.33
N LYS A 165 11.15 9.16 5.03
CA LYS A 165 12.55 9.29 4.66
C LYS A 165 13.43 9.06 5.88
N VAL A 166 14.45 8.23 5.74
CA VAL A 166 15.51 8.05 6.74
C VAL A 166 16.46 9.24 6.60
N ASP A 167 16.13 10.36 7.25
CA ASP A 167 17.13 11.43 7.43
C ASP A 167 18.19 10.92 8.39
N GLY A 168 19.46 11.06 8.04
CA GLY A 168 20.63 10.47 8.73
C GLY A 168 20.91 10.94 10.18
N GLY A 169 19.88 11.26 10.92
CA GLY A 169 19.84 11.50 12.35
C GLY A 169 18.59 10.83 12.92
N ALA A 170 18.71 10.15 14.05
CA ALA A 170 17.59 9.60 14.79
C ALA A 170 16.56 10.71 15.02
N SER A 171 15.54 10.77 14.15
CA SER A 171 14.41 11.68 14.34
C SER A 171 13.60 11.14 15.51
N GLU A 172 13.62 11.85 16.63
CA GLU A 172 12.67 11.72 17.74
C GLU A 172 11.25 12.16 17.30
N ASP A 173 10.81 11.73 16.12
CA ASP A 173 9.44 11.95 15.70
C ASP A 173 8.56 11.01 16.52
N SER A 174 7.85 11.57 17.47
CA SER A 174 6.88 10.86 18.33
C SER A 174 5.76 10.15 17.55
N SER A 175 5.62 10.41 16.25
CA SER A 175 4.78 9.65 15.32
C SER A 175 5.45 8.36 14.84
N ALA A 176 6.78 8.23 14.92
CA ALA A 176 7.51 7.01 14.56
C ALA A 176 7.24 5.83 15.54
N ASN A 177 6.79 6.13 16.76
CA ASN A 177 6.52 5.14 17.80
C ASN A 177 5.06 4.67 17.89
N SER A 178 4.16 5.14 17.01
CA SER A 178 2.83 4.55 16.94
C SER A 178 2.91 3.23 16.17
N VAL A 179 2.39 2.15 16.75
CA VAL A 179 2.20 0.86 16.06
C VAL A 179 1.17 1.07 14.95
N VAL A 180 1.62 1.61 13.81
CA VAL A 180 0.84 1.82 12.60
C VAL A 180 1.19 0.72 11.64
N GLY A 181 0.22 -0.04 11.19
CA GLY A 181 0.39 -1.10 10.21
C GLY A 181 -0.59 -2.24 10.43
N THR A 182 -0.53 -3.22 9.54
CA THR A 182 -1.36 -4.42 9.62
C THR A 182 -0.61 -5.48 10.42
N PRO A 183 -1.11 -5.97 11.56
CA PRO A 183 -0.35 -6.74 12.57
C PRO A 183 0.46 -7.91 12.01
N TYR A 184 -0.13 -8.67 11.10
CA TYR A 184 0.42 -9.96 10.60
C TYR A 184 1.66 -9.81 9.69
N TRP A 185 1.97 -8.62 9.19
CA TRP A 185 3.13 -8.33 8.35
C TRP A 185 4.21 -7.52 9.08
N MET A 186 3.96 -7.14 10.35
CA MET A 186 4.90 -6.33 11.14
C MET A 186 6.13 -7.13 11.54
N ALA A 187 7.30 -6.51 11.42
CA ALA A 187 8.56 -7.05 11.91
C ALA A 187 8.65 -6.99 13.46
N PRO A 188 9.36 -7.92 14.10
CA PRO A 188 9.49 -7.97 15.58
C PRO A 188 10.00 -6.65 16.17
N GLU A 189 11.00 -6.02 15.54
CA GLU A 189 11.59 -4.75 16.00
C GLU A 189 10.57 -3.60 15.98
N ILE A 190 9.60 -3.63 15.06
CA ILE A 190 8.52 -2.63 14.99
C ILE A 190 7.55 -2.79 16.18
N ILE A 191 7.19 -4.04 16.50
CA ILE A 191 6.31 -4.36 17.62
C ILE A 191 6.99 -3.98 18.94
N GLN A 192 8.30 -4.17 19.05
CA GLN A 192 9.14 -3.82 20.19
C GLN A 192 9.49 -2.33 20.25
N MET A 193 8.96 -1.50 19.32
CA MET A 193 9.24 -0.05 19.23
C MET A 193 10.73 0.30 19.09
N SER A 194 11.52 -0.59 18.47
CA SER A 194 12.95 -0.38 18.21
C SER A 194 13.25 0.48 16.98
N GLY A 195 12.20 0.93 16.28
CA GLY A 195 12.29 1.76 15.08
C GLY A 195 12.19 0.98 13.78
N PHE A 196 11.89 1.69 12.69
CA PHE A 196 11.79 1.14 11.34
C PHE A 196 13.15 1.09 10.66
N THR A 197 13.43 0.00 9.97
CA THR A 197 14.63 -0.18 9.15
C THR A 197 14.25 -0.77 7.78
N THR A 198 15.17 -0.80 6.84
CA THR A 198 14.99 -1.49 5.56
C THR A 198 14.73 -2.99 5.76
N ALA A 199 15.30 -3.60 6.81
CA ALA A 199 15.06 -5.00 7.17
C ALA A 199 13.60 -5.26 7.57
N SER A 200 12.91 -4.27 8.15
CA SER A 200 11.50 -4.39 8.50
C SER A 200 10.60 -4.56 7.27
N ASP A 201 10.93 -3.89 6.16
CA ASP A 201 10.23 -4.10 4.88
C ASP A 201 10.52 -5.50 4.32
N VAL A 202 11.75 -6.00 4.44
CA VAL A 202 12.13 -7.36 4.00
C VAL A 202 11.34 -8.43 4.76
N TRP A 203 11.17 -8.25 6.09
CA TRP A 203 10.28 -9.10 6.89
C TRP A 203 8.85 -9.11 6.33
N SER A 204 8.31 -7.92 6.02
CA SER A 204 6.96 -7.79 5.46
C SER A 204 6.83 -8.45 4.08
N VAL A 205 7.90 -8.44 3.25
CA VAL A 205 7.97 -9.19 1.99
C VAL A 205 7.85 -10.70 2.26
N ALA A 206 8.62 -11.24 3.22
CA ALA A 206 8.54 -12.66 3.57
C ALA A 206 7.12 -13.07 4.03
N CYS A 207 6.49 -12.27 4.89
CA CYS A 207 5.09 -12.47 5.28
C CYS A 207 4.13 -12.40 4.09
N THR A 208 4.39 -11.52 3.12
CA THR A 208 3.59 -11.41 1.90
C THR A 208 3.77 -12.64 0.99
N ILE A 209 4.98 -13.18 0.87
CA ILE A 209 5.22 -14.44 0.14
C ILE A 209 4.37 -15.56 0.75
N ILE A 210 4.38 -15.70 2.09
CA ILE A 210 3.52 -16.68 2.78
C ILE A 210 2.04 -16.42 2.46
N GLU A 211 1.58 -15.15 2.52
CA GLU A 211 0.22 -14.77 2.11
C GLU A 211 -0.12 -15.26 0.69
N LEU A 212 0.79 -15.07 -0.26
CA LEU A 212 0.55 -15.43 -1.67
C LEU A 212 0.48 -16.95 -1.91
N VAL A 213 1.33 -17.73 -1.27
CA VAL A 213 1.37 -19.20 -1.44
C VAL A 213 0.35 -19.95 -0.59
N THR A 214 -0.13 -19.35 0.52
CA THR A 214 -1.10 -20.00 1.43
C THR A 214 -2.51 -19.44 1.33
N GLY A 215 -2.65 -18.18 0.86
CA GLY A 215 -3.91 -17.44 0.81
C GLY A 215 -4.14 -16.54 2.02
N ALA A 216 -3.28 -16.58 3.05
CA ALA A 216 -3.36 -15.76 4.25
C ALA A 216 -1.95 -15.45 4.81
N PRO A 217 -1.74 -14.32 5.50
CA PRO A 217 -0.46 -14.03 6.15
C PRO A 217 -0.20 -14.98 7.34
N PRO A 218 1.05 -15.03 7.86
CA PRO A 218 1.37 -15.81 9.05
C PRO A 218 0.46 -15.44 10.24
N TYR A 219 0.06 -16.43 11.05
CA TYR A 219 -0.76 -16.24 12.27
C TYR A 219 -2.14 -15.63 12.05
N PHE A 220 -2.66 -15.64 10.82
CA PHE A 220 -3.94 -14.99 10.47
C PHE A 220 -5.14 -15.57 11.24
N GLU A 221 -5.07 -16.82 11.67
CA GLU A 221 -6.06 -17.51 12.50
C GLU A 221 -6.09 -17.02 13.96
N LEU A 222 -5.05 -16.28 14.38
CA LEU A 222 -4.96 -15.74 15.74
C LEU A 222 -5.56 -14.33 15.84
N PRO A 223 -6.10 -13.96 17.00
CA PRO A 223 -6.41 -12.56 17.27
C PRO A 223 -5.16 -11.67 17.13
N PRO A 224 -5.29 -10.41 16.68
CA PRO A 224 -4.15 -9.53 16.41
C PRO A 224 -3.11 -9.46 17.52
N MET A 225 -3.54 -9.31 18.79
CA MET A 225 -2.60 -9.23 19.93
C MET A 225 -1.85 -10.55 20.17
N SER A 226 -2.49 -11.69 19.93
CA SER A 226 -1.83 -13.01 20.05
C SER A 226 -0.82 -13.22 18.92
N ALA A 227 -1.13 -12.75 17.70
CA ALA A 227 -0.21 -12.78 16.58
C ALA A 227 1.05 -11.93 16.86
N LEU A 228 0.86 -10.68 17.35
CA LEU A 228 1.97 -9.80 17.73
C LEU A 228 2.88 -10.46 18.80
N PHE A 229 2.30 -11.11 19.80
CA PHE A 229 3.08 -11.84 20.81
C PHE A 229 3.92 -12.97 20.19
N ARG A 230 3.33 -13.77 19.28
CA ARG A 230 4.05 -14.86 18.57
C ARG A 230 5.18 -14.32 17.70
N ILE A 231 4.93 -13.26 16.92
CA ILE A 231 5.93 -12.63 16.05
C ILE A 231 7.19 -12.22 16.83
N VAL A 232 7.03 -11.72 18.05
CA VAL A 232 8.16 -11.27 18.89
C VAL A 232 8.90 -12.44 19.55
N HIS A 233 8.23 -13.55 19.86
CA HIS A 233 8.80 -14.65 20.68
C HIS A 233 9.23 -15.86 19.87
N GLU A 234 8.74 -16.02 18.64
CA GLU A 234 9.17 -17.12 17.75
C GLU A 234 10.33 -16.67 16.85
N PRO A 235 11.28 -17.56 16.54
CA PRO A 235 12.47 -17.21 15.76
C PRO A 235 12.15 -16.82 14.32
N HIS A 236 11.05 -17.30 13.77
CA HIS A 236 10.55 -16.99 12.43
C HIS A 236 9.04 -17.32 12.34
N PRO A 237 8.31 -16.77 11.37
CA PRO A 237 6.93 -17.17 11.09
C PRO A 237 6.84 -18.67 10.74
N PRO A 238 5.66 -19.31 10.96
CA PRO A 238 5.46 -20.70 10.57
C PRO A 238 5.63 -20.85 9.05
N MET A 239 6.56 -21.73 8.65
CA MET A 239 6.83 -22.01 7.24
C MET A 239 5.76 -22.94 6.67
N PRO A 240 5.17 -22.65 5.50
CA PRO A 240 4.24 -23.54 4.84
C PRO A 240 4.91 -24.89 4.51
N PRO A 241 4.23 -26.03 4.72
CA PRO A 241 4.84 -27.35 4.51
C PRO A 241 5.10 -27.68 3.04
N ASP A 242 4.28 -27.14 2.14
CA ASP A 242 4.24 -27.51 0.72
C ASP A 242 4.98 -26.53 -0.20
N ILE A 243 5.99 -25.83 0.32
CA ILE A 243 6.86 -24.93 -0.48
C ILE A 243 8.18 -25.63 -0.83
N SER A 244 8.77 -25.23 -1.96
CA SER A 244 10.08 -25.72 -2.37
C SER A 244 11.18 -25.30 -1.39
N GLU A 245 12.31 -26.03 -1.39
CA GLU A 245 13.49 -25.68 -0.60
C GLU A 245 14.01 -24.28 -0.98
N ALA A 246 14.02 -23.96 -2.28
CA ALA A 246 14.46 -22.65 -2.78
C ALA A 246 13.58 -21.47 -2.32
N LEU A 247 12.31 -21.71 -1.99
CA LEU A 247 11.44 -20.66 -1.45
C LEU A 247 11.51 -20.59 0.08
N ARG A 248 11.99 -21.65 0.71
CA ARG A 248 12.14 -21.74 2.18
C ARG A 248 13.40 -21.04 2.68
N ASP A 249 14.50 -21.05 1.92
CA ASP A 249 15.77 -20.38 2.18
C ASP A 249 15.71 -18.86 1.91
#